data_484668365477efcd0adf52b131541bf2
#
_entry.id   484668365477efcd0adf52b131541bf2
#
_cell.length_a   1.000
_cell.length_b   1.000
_cell.length_c   1.000
_cell.angle_alpha   90.00
_cell.angle_beta   90.00
_cell.angle_gamma   90.00
#
_symmetry.space_group_name_H-M   'P 1'
#
loop_
_entity.id
_entity.type
_entity.pdbx_description
1 polymer ?
#
loop_
_entity_poly.entity_id
_entity_poly.type
_entity_poly.pdbx_seq_one_letter_code
_entity_poly.pdbx_strand_id
1 'polypeptide(L)'
;MLKINQEKCKKCQICAKNCPIGAITVEPGADGKKVVSITNMCVECNVCRRVCPFGAIDGAEKTEGMVQCHSCSIQCKVPVGSTGACKRYTNEGGRLVRNRALVVEGKPQIEIDPRIAKPVITAVGAGTCTECGRNCAEA
;
A
#
# COMPACT_ATOMS: atom_id res chain seq x y z
N MET A 1 6.34 -8.31 -9.45
CA MET A 1 5.30 -7.36 -9.85
C MET A 1 4.06 -8.12 -10.29
N LEU A 2 2.85 -7.69 -9.90
CA LEU A 2 1.60 -8.33 -10.32
C LEU A 2 1.43 -8.25 -11.84
N LYS A 3 0.83 -9.29 -12.43
CA LYS A 3 0.56 -9.35 -13.88
C LYS A 3 -0.95 -9.54 -14.12
N ILE A 4 -1.45 -8.97 -15.21
CA ILE A 4 -2.84 -9.13 -15.63
C ILE A 4 -2.89 -10.14 -16.77
N ASN A 5 -3.65 -11.21 -16.56
CA ASN A 5 -3.97 -12.15 -17.61
C ASN A 5 -5.04 -11.53 -18.53
N GLN A 6 -4.65 -11.18 -19.74
CA GLN A 6 -5.50 -10.48 -20.71
C GLN A 6 -6.66 -11.35 -21.22
N GLU A 7 -6.53 -12.67 -21.20
CA GLU A 7 -7.58 -13.61 -21.64
C GLU A 7 -8.73 -13.66 -20.63
N LYS A 8 -8.40 -13.68 -19.32
CA LYS A 8 -9.37 -13.65 -18.24
C LYS A 8 -9.94 -12.26 -17.99
N CYS A 9 -9.20 -11.22 -18.39
CA CYS A 9 -9.56 -9.83 -18.11
C CYS A 9 -10.73 -9.35 -18.98
N LYS A 10 -11.89 -9.08 -18.35
CA LYS A 10 -13.06 -8.51 -19.03
C LYS A 10 -13.02 -6.98 -19.17
N LYS A 11 -11.88 -6.34 -18.83
CA LYS A 11 -11.62 -4.90 -18.99
C LYS A 11 -12.64 -4.00 -18.29
N CYS A 12 -13.23 -4.49 -17.19
CA CYS A 12 -14.24 -3.79 -16.40
C CYS A 12 -13.72 -2.60 -15.59
N GLN A 13 -12.39 -2.41 -15.53
CA GLN A 13 -11.70 -1.29 -14.86
C GLN A 13 -11.89 -1.22 -13.33
N ILE A 14 -12.52 -2.20 -12.70
CA ILE A 14 -12.71 -2.23 -11.24
C ILE A 14 -11.36 -2.15 -10.51
N CYS A 15 -10.37 -2.89 -10.99
CA CYS A 15 -9.02 -2.88 -10.42
C CYS A 15 -8.34 -1.49 -10.51
N ALA A 16 -8.51 -0.78 -11.62
CA ALA A 16 -7.94 0.56 -11.81
C ALA A 16 -8.60 1.58 -10.87
N LYS A 17 -9.93 1.55 -10.74
CA LYS A 17 -10.69 2.43 -9.84
C LYS A 17 -10.37 2.23 -8.37
N ASN A 18 -10.02 1.00 -7.99
CA ASN A 18 -9.70 0.64 -6.60
C ASN A 18 -8.19 0.63 -6.30
N CYS A 19 -7.33 1.00 -7.24
CA CYS A 19 -5.90 1.06 -7.00
C CYS A 19 -5.55 2.30 -6.15
N PRO A 20 -5.06 2.15 -4.91
CA PRO A 20 -4.84 3.29 -4.01
C PRO A 20 -3.71 4.22 -4.46
N ILE A 21 -2.83 3.73 -5.33
CA ILE A 21 -1.67 4.48 -5.86
C ILE A 21 -1.78 4.79 -7.35
N GLY A 22 -2.88 4.38 -8.01
CA GLY A 22 -3.06 4.64 -9.43
C GLY A 22 -2.10 3.87 -10.36
N ALA A 23 -1.54 2.76 -9.91
CA ALA A 23 -0.56 1.98 -10.68
C ALA A 23 -1.19 1.09 -11.77
N ILE A 24 -2.46 1.25 -12.10
CA ILE A 24 -3.12 0.48 -13.15
C ILE A 24 -3.62 1.44 -14.20
N THR A 25 -3.10 1.29 -15.42
CA THR A 25 -3.47 2.09 -16.58
C THR A 25 -4.41 1.31 -17.49
N VAL A 26 -5.25 2.03 -18.22
CA VAL A 26 -6.15 1.49 -19.21
C VAL A 26 -5.93 2.26 -20.50
N GLU A 27 -5.33 1.62 -21.47
CA GLU A 27 -4.96 2.24 -22.74
C GLU A 27 -5.73 1.60 -23.90
N PRO A 28 -6.00 2.35 -24.97
CA PRO A 28 -6.50 1.77 -26.19
C PRO A 28 -5.40 0.92 -26.85
N GLY A 29 -5.65 -0.35 -27.08
CA GLY A 29 -4.73 -1.21 -27.83
C GLY A 29 -4.84 -0.97 -29.34
N ALA A 30 -3.89 -1.54 -30.10
CA ALA A 30 -3.82 -1.42 -31.55
C ALA A 30 -5.09 -1.90 -32.29
N ASP A 31 -5.82 -2.85 -31.71
CA ASP A 31 -7.06 -3.40 -32.24
C ASP A 31 -8.32 -2.67 -31.77
N GLY A 32 -8.21 -1.46 -31.22
CA GLY A 32 -9.32 -0.73 -30.60
C GLY A 32 -9.84 -1.34 -29.28
N LYS A 33 -9.26 -2.46 -28.85
CA LYS A 33 -9.60 -3.09 -27.57
C LYS A 33 -8.80 -2.45 -26.45
N LYS A 34 -9.45 -2.15 -25.32
CA LYS A 34 -8.76 -1.61 -24.15
C LYS A 34 -7.75 -2.64 -23.60
N VAL A 35 -6.56 -2.20 -23.30
CA VAL A 35 -5.52 -2.98 -22.61
C VAL A 35 -5.36 -2.44 -21.20
N VAL A 36 -5.42 -3.33 -20.23
CA VAL A 36 -5.22 -2.98 -18.81
C VAL A 36 -3.83 -3.45 -18.42
N SER A 37 -2.99 -2.53 -17.93
CA SER A 37 -1.61 -2.83 -17.55
C SER A 37 -1.31 -2.33 -16.12
N ILE A 38 -0.28 -2.91 -15.52
CA ILE A 38 0.21 -2.52 -14.19
C ILE A 38 1.57 -1.89 -14.38
N THR A 39 1.74 -0.67 -13.87
CA THR A 39 2.99 0.08 -13.96
C THR A 39 4.00 -0.39 -12.91
N ASN A 40 5.27 0.01 -13.08
CA ASN A 40 6.37 -0.25 -12.15
C ASN A 40 6.19 0.40 -10.76
N MET A 41 5.25 1.32 -10.62
CA MET A 41 4.90 1.93 -9.34
C MET A 41 4.04 1.01 -8.44
N CYS A 42 3.69 -0.18 -8.91
CA CYS A 42 2.88 -1.12 -8.15
C CYS A 42 3.59 -1.56 -6.87
N VAL A 43 2.93 -1.39 -5.73
CA VAL A 43 3.45 -1.77 -4.40
C VAL A 43 2.94 -3.14 -3.91
N GLU A 44 2.39 -3.94 -4.79
CA GLU A 44 1.89 -5.30 -4.50
C GLU A 44 0.95 -5.37 -3.28
N CYS A 45 0.12 -4.37 -3.08
CA CYS A 45 -0.86 -4.35 -1.97
C CYS A 45 -2.02 -5.35 -2.16
N ASN A 46 -2.10 -6.01 -3.30
CA ASN A 46 -3.10 -7.01 -3.65
C ASN A 46 -4.57 -6.55 -3.64
N VAL A 47 -4.86 -5.26 -3.51
CA VAL A 47 -6.23 -4.73 -3.57
C VAL A 47 -6.90 -5.11 -4.89
N CYS A 48 -6.23 -4.86 -6.01
CA CYS A 48 -6.74 -5.18 -7.35
C CYS A 48 -7.06 -6.67 -7.52
N ARG A 49 -6.25 -7.55 -6.93
CA ARG A 49 -6.48 -9.00 -6.95
C ARG A 49 -7.73 -9.40 -6.18
N ARG A 50 -7.99 -8.76 -5.03
CA ARG A 50 -9.16 -9.03 -4.18
C ARG A 50 -10.46 -8.54 -4.80
N VAL A 51 -10.43 -7.42 -5.53
CA VAL A 51 -11.62 -6.82 -6.13
C VAL A 51 -11.91 -7.34 -7.54
N CYS A 52 -11.02 -8.15 -8.13
CA CYS A 52 -11.21 -8.69 -9.47
C CYS A 52 -12.17 -9.90 -9.45
N PRO A 53 -13.40 -9.78 -9.99
CA PRO A 53 -14.36 -10.89 -9.96
C PRO A 53 -13.98 -12.02 -10.94
N PHE A 54 -13.04 -11.77 -11.84
CA PHE A 54 -12.62 -12.74 -12.87
C PHE A 54 -11.31 -13.45 -12.54
N GLY A 55 -10.68 -13.13 -11.41
CA GLY A 55 -9.40 -13.71 -11.03
C GLY A 55 -8.30 -13.49 -12.09
N ALA A 56 -8.34 -12.35 -12.80
CA ALA A 56 -7.44 -12.06 -13.89
C ALA A 56 -6.10 -11.47 -13.44
N ILE A 57 -5.83 -11.37 -12.15
CA ILE A 57 -4.60 -10.76 -11.63
C ILE A 57 -3.83 -11.81 -10.83
N ASP A 58 -2.68 -12.17 -11.36
CA ASP A 58 -1.83 -13.20 -10.81
C ASP A 58 -0.65 -12.62 -10.03
N GLY A 59 -0.09 -13.47 -9.15
CA GLY A 59 1.06 -13.14 -8.31
C GLY A 59 2.33 -12.95 -9.13
N ALA A 60 3.28 -12.28 -8.51
CA ALA A 60 4.39 -11.66 -9.17
C ALA A 60 5.71 -12.41 -9.05
N GLU A 61 6.56 -12.19 -10.01
CA GLU A 61 8.00 -12.36 -9.89
C GLU A 61 8.56 -11.35 -8.89
N LYS A 62 9.59 -11.74 -8.16
CA LYS A 62 10.32 -10.81 -7.29
C LYS A 62 10.92 -9.70 -8.13
N THR A 63 10.67 -8.45 -7.79
CA THR A 63 11.30 -7.31 -8.43
C THR A 63 12.44 -6.83 -7.52
N GLU A 64 13.63 -6.71 -8.06
CA GLU A 64 14.78 -6.20 -7.34
C GLU A 64 14.55 -4.76 -6.89
N GLY A 65 15.14 -4.36 -5.76
CA GLY A 65 15.05 -3.01 -5.23
C GLY A 65 13.73 -2.66 -4.51
N MET A 66 12.82 -3.61 -4.35
CA MET A 66 11.62 -3.39 -3.55
C MET A 66 11.88 -3.66 -2.07
N VAL A 67 11.42 -2.76 -1.19
CA VAL A 67 11.47 -2.94 0.26
C VAL A 67 10.09 -3.33 0.78
N GLN A 68 10.04 -4.42 1.55
CA GLN A 68 8.79 -4.87 2.17
C GLN A 68 8.49 -4.02 3.41
N CYS A 69 7.30 -3.46 3.44
CA CYS A 69 6.80 -2.71 4.60
C CYS A 69 6.12 -3.67 5.58
N HIS A 70 6.53 -3.62 6.84
CA HIS A 70 5.99 -4.45 7.92
C HIS A 70 5.04 -3.71 8.87
N SER A 71 4.71 -2.44 8.58
CA SER A 71 3.89 -1.60 9.47
C SER A 71 2.41 -1.99 9.54
N CYS A 72 1.92 -2.82 8.63
CA CYS A 72 0.53 -3.29 8.65
C CYS A 72 0.40 -4.66 7.96
N SER A 73 -0.78 -5.27 8.08
CA SER A 73 -1.09 -6.58 7.50
C SER A 73 -1.02 -6.64 5.97
N ILE A 74 -1.05 -5.51 5.28
CA ILE A 74 -0.94 -5.45 3.81
C ILE A 74 0.46 -5.81 3.33
N GLN A 75 1.50 -5.45 4.10
CA GLN A 75 2.90 -5.76 3.80
C GLN A 75 3.32 -5.38 2.37
N CYS A 76 3.02 -4.14 1.97
CA CYS A 76 3.37 -3.64 0.65
C CYS A 76 4.85 -3.85 0.34
N LYS A 77 5.17 -4.21 -0.89
CA LYS A 77 6.52 -4.18 -1.43
C LYS A 77 6.67 -2.88 -2.21
N VAL A 78 7.40 -1.95 -1.65
CA VAL A 78 7.50 -0.58 -2.15
C VAL A 78 8.74 -0.44 -3.02
N PRO A 79 8.60 -0.16 -4.33
CA PRO A 79 9.73 0.14 -5.21
C PRO A 79 10.47 1.39 -4.76
N VAL A 80 11.74 1.52 -5.14
CA VAL A 80 12.53 2.74 -4.89
C VAL A 80 11.82 3.96 -5.50
N GLY A 81 11.74 5.04 -4.75
CA GLY A 81 11.07 6.28 -5.15
C GLY A 81 9.54 6.24 -5.08
N SER A 82 8.94 5.09 -4.71
CA SER A 82 7.49 4.94 -4.62
C SER A 82 7.00 4.99 -3.18
N THR A 83 5.70 5.29 -3.03
CA THR A 83 5.02 5.36 -1.73
C THR A 83 4.10 4.15 -1.56
N GLY A 84 4.06 3.58 -0.37
CA GLY A 84 3.17 2.46 -0.04
C GLY A 84 1.68 2.81 -0.19
N ALA A 85 0.82 1.79 -0.27
CA ALA A 85 -0.63 1.95 -0.49
C ALA A 85 -1.32 2.88 0.53
N CYS A 86 -0.84 2.93 1.76
CA CYS A 86 -1.34 3.84 2.80
C CYS A 86 -0.78 5.27 2.71
N LYS A 87 0.14 5.55 1.79
CA LYS A 87 0.82 6.84 1.57
C LYS A 87 1.65 7.35 2.76
N ARG A 88 1.97 6.48 3.73
CA ARG A 88 2.71 6.86 4.94
C ARG A 88 4.21 6.66 4.85
N TYR A 89 4.64 5.71 4.03
CA TYR A 89 6.05 5.37 3.85
C TYR A 89 6.43 5.47 2.39
N THR A 90 7.58 6.06 2.14
CA THR A 90 8.24 6.12 0.83
C THR A 90 9.54 5.33 0.89
N ASN A 91 9.86 4.61 -0.16
CA ASN A 91 11.16 3.93 -0.28
C ASN A 91 12.18 4.91 -0.85
N GLU A 92 13.05 5.41 0.00
CA GLU A 92 14.16 6.29 -0.37
C GLU A 92 15.46 5.49 -0.35
N GLY A 93 15.98 5.18 -1.55
CA GLY A 93 17.25 4.48 -1.70
C GLY A 93 17.32 3.09 -1.04
N GLY A 94 16.22 2.37 -0.93
CA GLY A 94 16.17 1.05 -0.30
C GLY A 94 15.78 1.06 1.18
N ARG A 95 15.44 2.22 1.72
CA ARG A 95 14.95 2.39 3.09
C ARG A 95 13.56 3.01 3.11
N LEU A 96 12.67 2.48 3.96
CA LEU A 96 11.35 3.08 4.16
C LEU A 96 11.46 4.28 5.09
N VAL A 97 11.11 5.44 4.56
CA VAL A 97 11.06 6.71 5.30
C VAL A 97 9.60 7.10 5.51
N ARG A 98 9.28 7.57 6.68
CA ARG A 98 7.93 7.99 7.04
C ARG A 98 7.66 9.39 6.49
N ASN A 99 6.58 9.55 5.73
CA ASN A 99 6.22 10.81 5.06
C ASN A 99 5.68 11.89 6.00
N ARG A 100 5.15 11.50 7.16
CA ARG A 100 4.58 12.42 8.15
C ARG A 100 5.02 12.04 9.54
N ALA A 101 5.50 13.01 10.29
CA ALA A 101 5.73 12.85 11.71
C ALA A 101 4.38 12.65 12.45
N LEU A 102 4.39 11.85 13.52
CA LEU A 102 3.26 11.73 14.46
C LEU A 102 3.29 12.88 15.47
N VAL A 103 3.40 14.10 14.99
CA VAL A 103 3.39 15.29 15.82
C VAL A 103 2.38 16.28 15.26
N VAL A 104 1.62 16.91 16.13
CA VAL A 104 0.78 18.06 15.84
C VAL A 104 1.39 19.23 16.57
N GLU A 105 1.61 20.34 15.87
CA GLU A 105 2.17 21.58 16.44
C GLU A 105 3.51 21.39 17.16
N GLY A 106 4.36 20.48 16.64
CA GLY A 106 5.67 20.21 17.26
C GLY A 106 5.63 19.39 18.56
N LYS A 107 4.46 18.97 18.99
CA LYS A 107 4.29 18.09 20.16
C LYS A 107 3.91 16.67 19.71
N PRO A 108 4.34 15.63 20.46
CA PRO A 108 3.85 14.28 20.19
C PRO A 108 2.33 14.25 20.38
N GLN A 109 1.60 13.59 19.49
CA GLN A 109 0.14 13.47 19.56
C GLN A 109 -0.34 12.56 20.70
N ILE A 110 0.56 11.85 21.34
CA ILE A 110 0.26 10.92 22.41
C ILE A 110 0.89 11.48 23.68
N GLU A 111 0.09 12.12 24.50
CA GLU A 111 0.42 12.29 25.91
C GLU A 111 0.03 11.01 26.62
N ILE A 112 1.02 10.26 27.05
CA ILE A 112 0.78 9.07 27.87
C ILE A 112 0.49 9.59 29.28
N ASP A 113 -0.74 9.43 29.75
CA ASP A 113 -1.06 9.67 31.15
C ASP A 113 -0.31 8.61 31.99
N PRO A 114 0.66 9.02 32.83
CA PRO A 114 1.47 8.08 33.63
C PRO A 114 0.65 7.25 34.60
N ARG A 115 -0.62 7.61 34.83
CA ARG A 115 -1.55 6.84 35.69
C ARG A 115 -2.17 5.65 34.94
N ILE A 116 -2.02 5.56 33.64
CA ILE A 116 -2.55 4.47 32.84
C ILE A 116 -1.42 3.47 32.62
N ALA A 117 -1.49 2.34 33.30
CA ALA A 117 -0.50 1.25 33.20
C ALA A 117 -0.39 0.61 31.79
N LYS A 118 -1.41 0.78 30.97
CA LYS A 118 -1.42 0.45 29.55
C LYS A 118 -2.07 1.60 28.81
N PRO A 119 -1.36 2.28 27.90
CA PRO A 119 -1.97 3.33 27.10
C PRO A 119 -3.12 2.73 26.30
N VAL A 120 -4.32 3.18 26.60
CA VAL A 120 -5.49 2.90 25.76
C VAL A 120 -5.34 3.79 24.54
N ILE A 121 -4.74 3.23 23.51
CA ILE A 121 -4.70 3.90 22.22
C ILE A 121 -6.08 3.77 21.62
N THR A 122 -6.88 4.77 21.80
CA THR A 122 -8.07 4.96 20.98
C THR A 122 -7.58 5.26 19.58
N ALA A 123 -7.54 4.24 18.77
CA ALA A 123 -7.15 4.37 17.38
C ALA A 123 -8.19 5.21 16.67
N VAL A 124 -7.81 6.41 16.37
CA VAL A 124 -8.54 7.24 15.43
C VAL A 124 -8.03 6.89 14.04
N GLY A 125 -8.70 5.92 13.43
CA GLY A 125 -8.37 5.44 12.09
C GLY A 125 -7.52 4.16 12.07
N ALA A 126 -7.95 3.19 11.29
CA ALA A 126 -7.37 1.86 11.17
C ALA A 126 -5.86 1.84 10.83
N GLY A 127 -5.35 2.87 10.14
CA GLY A 127 -3.94 2.93 9.80
C GLY A 127 -3.03 3.40 10.93
N THR A 128 -3.55 4.11 11.90
CA THR A 128 -2.79 4.57 13.06
C THR A 128 -2.64 3.46 14.11
N CYS A 129 -3.63 2.59 14.19
CA CYS A 129 -3.70 1.53 15.17
C CYS A 129 -2.61 0.48 15.00
N THR A 130 -2.37 0.05 13.77
CA THR A 130 -1.37 -0.98 13.46
C THR A 130 0.05 -0.50 13.68
N GLU A 131 0.32 0.77 13.48
CA GLU A 131 1.63 1.34 13.75
C GLU A 131 1.86 1.58 15.24
N CYS A 132 0.86 2.12 15.92
CA CYS A 132 0.93 2.36 17.37
C CYS A 132 0.99 1.04 18.14
N GLY A 133 0.25 0.01 17.73
CA GLY A 133 0.26 -1.28 18.41
C GLY A 133 1.64 -1.95 18.43
N ARG A 134 2.45 -1.71 17.42
CA ARG A 134 3.82 -2.24 17.37
C ARG A 134 4.79 -1.39 18.19
N ASN A 135 4.70 -0.08 18.08
CA ASN A 135 5.62 0.83 18.77
C ASN A 135 5.30 0.98 20.27
N CYS A 136 4.05 0.76 20.66
CA CYS A 136 3.67 0.81 22.07
C CYS A 136 4.04 -0.47 22.84
N ALA A 137 4.33 -1.56 22.14
CA ALA A 137 4.85 -2.78 22.75
C ALA A 137 6.37 -2.71 23.03
N GLU A 138 7.06 -1.79 22.37
CA GLU A 138 8.50 -1.57 22.49
C GLU A 138 8.86 -0.37 23.38
N ALA A 139 7.87 0.40 23.82
CA ALA A 139 8.03 1.53 24.72
C ALA A 139 7.64 1.14 26.15
#